data_76a850b43b337dde2e1279509f996529
#
_entry.id   76a850b43b337dde2e1279509f996529
#
_cell.length_a   1.000
_cell.length_b   1.000
_cell.length_c   1.000
_cell.angle_alpha   90.00
_cell.angle_beta   90.00
_cell.angle_gamma   90.00
#
_symmetry.space_group_name_H-M   'P 1'
#
loop_
_entity.id
_entity.type
_entity.pdbx_description
1 polymer ?
#
loop_
_entity_poly.entity_id
_entity_poly.type
_entity_poly.pdbx_seq_one_letter_code
_entity_poly.pdbx_strand_id
1 'polypeptide(L)'
;MRRLQLLFLILIFIAACNNKALPEGVLDEQRMVNVLTDLTLIDGFMSTLLYTDTLRVQGKNYYATVYKKHNISKAVFDKSLKYYSSQPVLLDSMYSRVTRKLEAKEKRLLKIQEQEQKKKQQKLSK
;
A
#
# COMPACT_ATOMS: atom_id res chain seq x y z
N MET A 1 -14.24 -1.45 -47.22
CA MET A 1 -12.84 -0.98 -47.00
C MET A 1 -12.71 0.03 -45.83
N ARG A 2 -13.56 1.05 -45.72
CA ARG A 2 -13.51 1.99 -44.58
C ARG A 2 -13.66 1.34 -43.21
N ARG A 3 -14.51 0.32 -43.05
CA ARG A 3 -14.70 -0.38 -41.76
C ARG A 3 -13.49 -1.23 -41.37
N LEU A 4 -12.77 -1.78 -42.36
CA LEU A 4 -11.54 -2.55 -42.15
C LEU A 4 -10.40 -1.64 -41.68
N GLN A 5 -10.33 -0.41 -42.24
CA GLN A 5 -9.33 0.59 -41.84
C GLN A 5 -9.58 1.10 -40.41
N LEU A 6 -10.85 1.26 -39.99
CA LEU A 6 -11.19 1.63 -38.61
C LEU A 6 -10.82 0.52 -37.60
N LEU A 7 -11.04 -0.74 -37.96
CA LEU A 7 -10.63 -1.87 -37.10
C LEU A 7 -9.11 -1.94 -36.96
N PHE A 8 -8.36 -1.67 -38.04
CA PHE A 8 -6.90 -1.64 -38.00
C PHE A 8 -6.35 -0.49 -37.15
N LEU A 9 -6.98 0.69 -37.20
CA LEU A 9 -6.66 1.84 -36.35
C LEU A 9 -6.92 1.54 -34.86
N ILE A 10 -8.03 0.89 -34.53
CA ILE A 10 -8.36 0.48 -33.15
C ILE A 10 -7.34 -0.53 -32.64
N LEU A 11 -6.90 -1.49 -33.48
CA LEU A 11 -5.91 -2.49 -33.10
C LEU A 11 -4.55 -1.86 -32.76
N ILE A 12 -4.14 -0.81 -33.48
CA ILE A 12 -2.89 -0.08 -33.23
C ILE A 12 -2.97 0.69 -31.89
N PHE A 13 -4.14 1.24 -31.53
CA PHE A 13 -4.33 1.93 -30.23
C PHE A 13 -4.22 1.00 -29.03
N ILE A 14 -4.58 -0.27 -29.16
CA ILE A 14 -4.49 -1.26 -28.07
C ILE A 14 -3.03 -1.69 -27.85
N ALA A 15 -2.19 -1.69 -28.88
CA ALA A 15 -0.76 -2.02 -28.79
C ALA A 15 0.11 -0.92 -28.15
N ALA A 16 -0.42 0.28 -27.95
CA ALA A 16 0.30 1.43 -27.37
C ALA A 16 0.36 1.43 -25.83
N CYS A 17 -0.14 0.40 -25.12
CA CYS A 17 0.15 0.17 -23.71
C CYS A 17 1.63 -0.19 -23.57
N ASN A 18 2.48 0.82 -23.52
CA ASN A 18 3.92 0.70 -23.28
C ASN A 18 4.14 0.36 -21.79
N ASN A 19 3.84 -0.89 -21.40
CA ASN A 19 4.25 -1.44 -20.12
C ASN A 19 5.78 -1.55 -20.17
N LYS A 20 6.47 -0.51 -19.72
CA LYS A 20 7.90 -0.64 -19.39
C LYS A 20 8.00 -1.78 -18.40
N ALA A 21 8.59 -2.88 -18.85
CA ALA A 21 8.81 -4.04 -18.01
C ALA A 21 9.59 -3.59 -16.77
N LEU A 22 9.04 -3.89 -15.57
CA LEU A 22 9.74 -3.58 -14.33
C LEU A 22 11.05 -4.36 -14.27
N PRO A 23 12.11 -3.78 -13.72
CA PRO A 23 13.34 -4.53 -13.48
C PRO A 23 13.06 -5.75 -12.61
N GLU A 24 13.81 -6.82 -12.87
CA GLU A 24 13.69 -8.04 -12.08
C GLU A 24 13.85 -7.77 -10.58
N GLY A 25 12.98 -8.34 -9.75
CA GLY A 25 12.99 -8.16 -8.30
C GLY A 25 12.51 -6.79 -7.80
N VAL A 26 11.89 -5.98 -8.67
CA VAL A 26 11.18 -4.76 -8.28
C VAL A 26 9.69 -5.06 -8.20
N LEU A 27 9.05 -4.65 -7.11
CA LEU A 27 7.61 -4.77 -6.91
C LEU A 27 6.85 -3.86 -7.88
N ASP A 28 5.71 -4.34 -8.40
CA ASP A 28 4.80 -3.46 -9.10
C ASP A 28 4.22 -2.38 -8.17
N GLU A 29 3.69 -1.31 -8.75
CA GLU A 29 3.17 -0.17 -7.99
C GLU A 29 2.12 -0.56 -6.95
N GLN A 30 1.20 -1.47 -7.32
CA GLN A 30 0.12 -1.86 -6.42
C GLN A 30 0.65 -2.62 -5.21
N ARG A 31 1.58 -3.55 -5.43
CA ARG A 31 2.25 -4.27 -4.35
C ARG A 31 3.08 -3.33 -3.50
N MET A 32 3.84 -2.42 -4.11
CA MET A 32 4.65 -1.44 -3.38
C MET A 32 3.78 -0.52 -2.52
N VAL A 33 2.65 0.01 -3.03
CA VAL A 33 1.68 0.80 -2.26
C VAL A 33 1.11 0.00 -1.07
N ASN A 34 0.82 -1.29 -1.24
CA ASN A 34 0.32 -2.12 -0.15
C ASN A 34 1.37 -2.29 0.96
N VAL A 35 2.62 -2.55 0.60
CA VAL A 35 3.73 -2.66 1.56
C VAL A 35 3.95 -1.34 2.28
N LEU A 36 4.03 -0.23 1.55
CA LEU A 36 4.18 1.12 2.12
C LEU A 36 3.03 1.46 3.08
N THR A 37 1.79 1.09 2.73
CA THR A 37 0.62 1.32 3.60
C THR A 37 0.78 0.62 4.96
N ASP A 38 1.21 -0.64 4.96
CA ASP A 38 1.37 -1.38 6.20
C ASP A 38 2.61 -0.93 6.99
N LEU A 39 3.70 -0.54 6.33
CA LEU A 39 4.87 0.05 6.99
C LEU A 39 4.52 1.39 7.62
N THR A 40 3.81 2.28 6.91
CA THR A 40 3.38 3.59 7.45
C THR A 40 2.46 3.41 8.67
N LEU A 41 1.60 2.39 8.67
CA LEU A 41 0.75 2.07 9.82
C LEU A 41 1.59 1.67 11.04
N ILE A 42 2.65 0.86 10.83
CA ILE A 42 3.58 0.48 11.89
C ILE A 42 4.38 1.69 12.39
N ASP A 43 4.86 2.55 11.50
CA ASP A 43 5.58 3.77 11.87
C ASP A 43 4.70 4.70 12.72
N GLY A 44 3.43 4.87 12.32
CA GLY A 44 2.45 5.61 13.11
C GLY A 44 2.23 5.01 14.50
N PHE A 45 2.08 3.69 14.59
CA PHE A 45 1.96 3.00 15.87
C PHE A 45 3.22 3.16 16.73
N MET A 46 4.40 2.94 16.15
CA MET A 46 5.68 3.08 16.84
C MET A 46 5.91 4.50 17.36
N SER A 47 5.45 5.53 16.65
CA SER A 47 5.58 6.93 17.05
C SER A 47 4.75 7.29 18.29
N THR A 48 3.72 6.51 18.63
CA THR A 48 2.90 6.70 19.83
C THR A 48 3.51 6.07 21.08
N LEU A 49 4.53 5.23 20.92
CA LEU A 49 5.19 4.53 22.02
C LEU A 49 6.41 5.33 22.52
N LEU A 50 6.70 5.22 23.82
CA LEU A 50 7.92 5.80 24.36
C LEU A 50 9.15 5.10 23.76
N TYR A 51 10.13 5.90 23.33
CA TYR A 51 11.34 5.38 22.70
C TYR A 51 12.20 4.63 23.74
N THR A 52 12.25 3.30 23.61
CA THR A 52 13.06 2.40 24.44
C THR A 52 13.85 1.44 23.57
N ASP A 53 14.93 0.85 24.11
CA ASP A 53 15.69 -0.19 23.38
C ASP A 53 14.84 -1.39 23.02
N THR A 54 13.89 -1.75 23.87
CA THR A 54 12.89 -2.80 23.61
C THR A 54 12.06 -2.48 22.36
N LEU A 55 11.66 -1.23 22.18
CA LEU A 55 10.93 -0.75 21.00
C LEU A 55 11.73 -0.86 19.72
N ARG A 56 13.03 -0.57 19.78
CA ARG A 56 13.92 -0.72 18.62
C ARG A 56 14.02 -2.16 18.15
N VAL A 57 14.07 -3.11 19.08
CA VAL A 57 14.09 -4.56 18.77
C VAL A 57 12.72 -5.00 18.23
N GLN A 58 11.64 -4.58 18.86
CA GLN A 58 10.28 -4.88 18.41
C GLN A 58 9.99 -4.27 17.04
N GLY A 59 10.46 -3.05 16.75
CA GLY A 59 10.32 -2.41 15.44
C GLY A 59 10.86 -3.28 14.31
N LYS A 60 12.05 -3.85 14.48
CA LYS A 60 12.62 -4.78 13.49
C LYS A 60 11.70 -5.99 13.24
N ASN A 61 11.08 -6.52 14.29
CA ASN A 61 10.15 -7.63 14.18
C ASN A 61 8.85 -7.24 13.46
N TYR A 62 8.35 -6.03 13.69
CA TYR A 62 7.16 -5.52 12.99
C TYR A 62 7.42 -5.36 11.49
N TYR A 63 8.55 -4.77 11.09
CA TYR A 63 8.92 -4.69 9.68
C TYR A 63 9.09 -6.06 9.04
N ALA A 64 9.76 -6.99 9.71
CA ALA A 64 9.90 -8.36 9.23
C ALA A 64 8.53 -9.04 9.02
N THR A 65 7.58 -8.78 9.92
CA THR A 65 6.20 -9.28 9.81
C THR A 65 5.48 -8.72 8.58
N VAL A 66 5.67 -7.42 8.26
CA VAL A 66 5.12 -6.83 7.04
C VAL A 66 5.71 -7.49 5.80
N TYR A 67 7.03 -7.64 5.74
CA TYR A 67 7.66 -8.29 4.59
C TYR A 67 7.16 -9.73 4.40
N LYS A 68 7.04 -10.48 5.48
CA LYS A 68 6.48 -11.84 5.45
C LYS A 68 5.02 -11.85 4.97
N LYS A 69 4.18 -10.93 5.46
CA LYS A 69 2.78 -10.78 5.05
C LYS A 69 2.64 -10.55 3.54
N HIS A 70 3.55 -9.76 2.97
CA HIS A 70 3.55 -9.44 1.54
C HIS A 70 4.35 -10.44 0.69
N ASN A 71 4.87 -11.50 1.32
CA ASN A 71 5.69 -12.52 0.68
C ASN A 71 6.87 -11.92 -0.10
N ILE A 72 7.62 -11.03 0.56
CA ILE A 72 8.81 -10.38 0.03
C ILE A 72 9.95 -10.41 1.06
N SER A 73 11.18 -10.24 0.59
CA SER A 73 12.33 -9.97 1.44
C SER A 73 12.55 -8.46 1.60
N LYS A 74 13.28 -8.07 2.65
CA LYS A 74 13.76 -6.69 2.82
C LYS A 74 14.55 -6.22 1.59
N ALA A 75 15.37 -7.08 0.99
CA ALA A 75 16.16 -6.75 -0.19
C ALA A 75 15.28 -6.38 -1.40
N VAL A 76 14.18 -7.08 -1.61
CA VAL A 76 13.20 -6.77 -2.66
C VAL A 76 12.53 -5.43 -2.38
N PHE A 77 12.17 -5.15 -1.13
CA PHE A 77 11.62 -3.85 -0.75
C PHE A 77 12.61 -2.72 -1.00
N ASP A 78 13.85 -2.84 -0.51
CA ASP A 78 14.89 -1.82 -0.65
C ASP A 78 15.18 -1.53 -2.13
N LYS A 79 15.27 -2.58 -2.97
CA LYS A 79 15.45 -2.45 -4.41
C LYS A 79 14.30 -1.70 -5.07
N SER A 80 13.06 -2.03 -4.68
CA SER A 80 11.86 -1.37 -5.18
C SER A 80 11.80 0.09 -4.76
N LEU A 81 12.08 0.37 -3.48
CA LEU A 81 12.10 1.74 -2.98
C LEU A 81 13.15 2.59 -3.71
N LYS A 82 14.35 2.06 -3.93
CA LYS A 82 15.40 2.73 -4.70
C LYS A 82 14.94 3.03 -6.14
N TYR A 83 14.27 2.06 -6.79
CA TYR A 83 13.73 2.24 -8.13
C TYR A 83 12.70 3.36 -8.19
N TYR A 84 11.72 3.36 -7.29
CA TYR A 84 10.67 4.38 -7.25
C TYR A 84 11.18 5.75 -6.78
N SER A 85 12.20 5.78 -5.92
CA SER A 85 12.85 7.04 -5.49
C SER A 85 13.54 7.79 -6.64
N SER A 86 13.91 7.11 -7.71
CA SER A 86 14.42 7.77 -8.93
C SER A 86 13.31 8.37 -9.81
N GLN A 87 12.03 8.20 -9.43
CA GLN A 87 10.85 8.65 -10.17
C GLN A 87 9.91 9.46 -9.24
N PRO A 88 10.29 10.70 -8.89
CA PRO A 88 9.62 11.44 -7.80
C PRO A 88 8.13 11.66 -8.05
N VAL A 89 7.70 11.93 -9.26
CA VAL A 89 6.27 12.12 -9.61
C VAL A 89 5.47 10.83 -9.37
N LEU A 90 6.03 9.69 -9.76
CA LEU A 90 5.40 8.39 -9.55
C LEU A 90 5.35 8.04 -8.07
N LEU A 91 6.45 8.25 -7.34
CA LEU A 91 6.53 7.99 -5.91
C LEU A 91 5.52 8.86 -5.14
N ASP A 92 5.36 10.13 -5.48
CA ASP A 92 4.36 11.03 -4.88
C ASP A 92 2.93 10.52 -5.12
N SER A 93 2.62 10.09 -6.35
CA SER A 93 1.35 9.43 -6.68
C SER A 93 1.12 8.17 -5.82
N MET A 94 2.17 7.37 -5.59
CA MET A 94 2.08 6.18 -4.73
C MET A 94 1.80 6.55 -3.28
N TYR A 95 2.46 7.57 -2.71
CA TYR A 95 2.18 8.06 -1.37
C TYR A 95 0.76 8.64 -1.23
N SER A 96 0.26 9.33 -2.23
CA SER A 96 -1.14 9.76 -2.27
C SER A 96 -2.13 8.58 -2.21
N ARG A 97 -1.79 7.45 -2.84
CA ARG A 97 -2.57 6.21 -2.75
C ARG A 97 -2.46 5.55 -1.37
N VAL A 98 -1.28 5.60 -0.74
CA VAL A 98 -1.07 5.14 0.65
C VAL A 98 -1.97 5.91 1.60
N THR A 99 -1.97 7.25 1.52
CA THR A 99 -2.81 8.13 2.36
C THR A 99 -4.28 7.76 2.22
N ARG A 100 -4.80 7.65 1.00
CA ARG A 100 -6.21 7.24 0.77
C ARG A 100 -6.54 5.87 1.36
N LYS A 101 -5.60 4.92 1.33
CA LYS A 101 -5.80 3.59 1.94
C LYS A 101 -5.84 3.67 3.46
N LEU A 102 -5.01 4.49 4.08
CA LEU A 102 -5.00 4.70 5.52
C LEU A 102 -6.30 5.37 5.99
N GLU A 103 -6.75 6.42 5.30
CA GLU A 103 -8.05 7.07 5.56
C GLU A 103 -9.23 6.11 5.44
N ALA A 104 -9.22 5.24 4.43
CA ALA A 104 -10.27 4.24 4.27
C ALA A 104 -10.26 3.21 5.41
N LYS A 105 -9.08 2.79 5.89
CA LYS A 105 -8.95 1.92 7.06
C LYS A 105 -9.46 2.60 8.33
N GLU A 106 -9.11 3.85 8.55
CA GLU A 106 -9.58 4.65 9.69
C GLU A 106 -11.10 4.75 9.72
N LYS A 107 -11.72 5.19 8.62
CA LYS A 107 -13.19 5.27 8.49
C LYS A 107 -13.87 3.93 8.78
N ARG A 108 -13.27 2.83 8.36
CA ARG A 108 -13.80 1.48 8.63
C ARG A 108 -13.73 1.15 10.13
N LEU A 109 -12.62 1.45 10.78
CA LEU A 109 -12.43 1.19 12.21
C LEU A 109 -13.40 2.02 13.05
N LEU A 110 -13.58 3.30 12.74
CA LEU A 110 -14.55 4.18 13.41
C LEU A 110 -15.98 3.61 13.33
N LYS A 111 -16.41 3.15 12.14
CA LYS A 111 -17.72 2.51 11.98
C LYS A 111 -17.87 1.24 12.82
N ILE A 112 -16.83 0.43 12.94
CA ILE A 112 -16.85 -0.78 13.77
C ILE A 112 -17.00 -0.38 15.24
N GLN A 113 -16.22 0.59 15.72
CA GLN A 113 -16.28 1.09 17.09
C GLN A 113 -17.68 1.64 17.43
N GLU A 114 -18.26 2.45 16.57
CA GLU A 114 -19.62 2.97 16.75
C GLU A 114 -20.67 1.82 16.86
N GLN A 115 -20.54 0.81 16.02
CA GLN A 115 -21.45 -0.35 16.07
C GLN A 115 -21.28 -1.14 17.37
N GLU A 116 -20.05 -1.33 17.83
CA GLU A 116 -19.79 -2.02 19.10
C GLU A 116 -20.32 -1.23 20.31
N GLN A 117 -20.15 0.10 20.31
CA GLN A 117 -20.70 0.96 21.35
C GLN A 117 -22.24 0.88 21.40
N LYS A 118 -22.91 0.97 20.25
CA LYS A 118 -24.37 0.81 20.16
C LYS A 118 -24.85 -0.54 20.69
N LYS A 119 -24.15 -1.63 20.36
CA LYS A 119 -24.46 -2.97 20.88
C LYS A 119 -24.28 -3.07 22.39
N LYS A 120 -23.24 -2.44 22.96
CA LYS A 120 -23.00 -2.39 24.41
C LYS A 120 -24.12 -1.63 25.12
N GLN A 121 -24.51 -0.47 24.61
CA GLN A 121 -25.61 0.34 25.18
C GLN A 121 -26.94 -0.42 25.18
N GLN A 122 -27.27 -1.11 24.08
CA GLN A 122 -28.50 -1.93 24.00
C GLN A 122 -28.53 -3.10 24.99
N LYS A 123 -27.35 -3.64 25.36
CA LYS A 123 -27.26 -4.72 26.35
C LYS A 123 -27.41 -4.21 27.79
N LEU A 124 -27.04 -2.95 28.05
CA LEU A 124 -27.13 -2.33 29.39
C LEU A 124 -28.52 -1.78 29.68
N SER A 125 -29.36 -1.57 28.65
CA SER A 125 -30.71 -1.04 28.76
C SER A 125 -31.80 -2.12 28.88
N LYS A 126 -31.40 -3.41 28.90
CA LYS A 126 -32.27 -4.57 29.17
C LYS A 126 -32.01 -5.16 30.55
#